data_edf172353c2936c1d241dd3ec490e720
#
_entry.id   edf172353c2936c1d241dd3ec490e720
#
_cell.length_a   1.000
_cell.length_b   1.000
_cell.length_c   1.000
_cell.angle_alpha   90.00
_cell.angle_beta   90.00
_cell.angle_gamma   90.00
#
_symmetry.space_group_name_H-M   'P 1'
#
loop_
_entity.id
_entity.type
_entity.pdbx_description
1 polymer ?
#
loop_
_entity_poly.entity_id
_entity_poly.type
_entity_poly.pdbx_seq_one_letter_code
_entity_poly.pdbx_strand_id
1 'polypeptide(L)'
;MSNSFFSRIPVVTKNLIIINFIVWLAMFVFPAKFGVSLENFLGLHYFKAGDFNPAQLVTYMFMHSRDSLAHIFFNMFSLFMFGSILERTLGSARFLFYYISVGIGAALFQELTWSLTWENDLMKAIAMNYQVDFPEARMMVAQLQASPEGMEQISMYLNRFVTIGASGAIYGVLLAFGMIYPNMPMYLMFIPVPIKAKYMVIGMGVIELLIGLSGGHGDGVAHFVHLGGMLIGLVIILYWKKKGLLDGVGY
;
A
#
# COMPACT_ATOMS: atom_id res chain seq x y z
N MET A 1 -25.36 8.96 -29.28
CA MET A 1 -24.94 8.53 -27.94
C MET A 1 -23.63 9.22 -27.62
N SER A 2 -23.58 10.05 -26.60
CA SER A 2 -22.38 10.85 -26.29
C SER A 2 -21.25 9.91 -25.88
N ASN A 3 -20.17 9.86 -26.68
CA ASN A 3 -18.92 9.19 -26.36
C ASN A 3 -18.21 9.99 -25.26
N SER A 4 -18.75 10.00 -24.04
CA SER A 4 -18.13 10.63 -22.89
C SER A 4 -16.80 9.95 -22.60
N PHE A 5 -15.77 10.73 -22.24
CA PHE A 5 -14.47 10.21 -21.77
C PHE A 5 -14.64 9.11 -20.70
N PHE A 6 -15.56 9.31 -19.76
CA PHE A 6 -15.88 8.36 -18.70
C PHE A 6 -16.44 7.00 -19.19
N SER A 7 -17.08 6.96 -20.37
CA SER A 7 -17.57 5.69 -20.93
C SER A 7 -16.45 4.82 -21.50
N ARG A 8 -15.28 5.37 -21.71
CA ARG A 8 -14.10 4.64 -22.22
C ARG A 8 -13.26 4.00 -21.12
N ILE A 9 -13.46 4.38 -19.84
CA ILE A 9 -12.75 3.79 -18.72
C ILE A 9 -13.43 2.47 -18.35
N PRO A 10 -12.69 1.35 -18.22
CA PRO A 10 -13.24 0.07 -17.80
C PRO A 10 -13.94 0.17 -16.44
N VAL A 11 -14.95 -0.68 -16.23
CA VAL A 11 -15.92 -0.51 -15.13
C VAL A 11 -15.29 -0.62 -13.75
N VAL A 12 -14.41 -1.60 -13.54
CA VAL A 12 -13.77 -1.81 -12.23
C VAL A 12 -12.81 -0.68 -11.91
N THR A 13 -11.93 -0.33 -12.85
CA THR A 13 -10.98 0.79 -12.70
C THR A 13 -11.73 2.08 -12.38
N LYS A 14 -12.79 2.38 -13.13
CA LYS A 14 -13.62 3.57 -12.90
C LYS A 14 -14.24 3.58 -11.50
N ASN A 15 -14.84 2.48 -11.09
CA ASN A 15 -15.50 2.39 -9.78
C ASN A 15 -14.50 2.48 -8.63
N LEU A 16 -13.32 1.84 -8.75
CA LEU A 16 -12.26 1.96 -7.76
C LEU A 16 -11.81 3.41 -7.61
N ILE A 17 -11.59 4.14 -8.72
CA ILE A 17 -11.24 5.56 -8.68
C ILE A 17 -12.33 6.38 -7.98
N ILE A 18 -13.60 6.19 -8.34
CA ILE A 18 -14.73 6.92 -7.75
C ILE A 18 -14.82 6.64 -6.24
N ILE A 19 -14.72 5.37 -5.81
CA ILE A 19 -14.78 4.99 -4.39
C ILE A 19 -13.64 5.68 -3.61
N ASN A 20 -12.41 5.66 -4.14
CA ASN A 20 -11.28 6.31 -3.50
C ASN A 20 -11.50 7.82 -3.32
N PHE A 21 -12.03 8.51 -4.34
CA PHE A 21 -12.37 9.94 -4.22
C PHE A 21 -13.47 10.19 -3.19
N ILE A 22 -14.54 9.37 -3.17
CA ILE A 22 -15.63 9.51 -2.20
C ILE A 22 -15.10 9.31 -0.77
N VAL A 23 -14.30 8.27 -0.52
CA VAL A 23 -13.72 8.00 0.79
C VAL A 23 -12.76 9.14 1.19
N TRP A 24 -11.92 9.60 0.27
CA TRP A 24 -11.02 10.72 0.53
C TRP A 24 -11.78 12.00 0.91
N LEU A 25 -12.86 12.35 0.22
CA LEU A 25 -13.71 13.48 0.61
C LEU A 25 -14.37 13.26 1.97
N ALA A 26 -14.80 12.04 2.27
CA ALA A 26 -15.36 11.70 3.58
C ALA A 26 -14.35 11.92 4.73
N MET A 27 -13.04 11.72 4.50
CA MET A 27 -12.00 11.96 5.49
C MET A 27 -11.89 13.43 5.92
N PHE A 28 -12.37 14.39 5.13
CA PHE A 28 -12.47 15.80 5.54
C PHE A 28 -13.79 16.09 6.29
N VAL A 29 -14.88 15.46 5.83
CA VAL A 29 -16.22 15.77 6.36
C VAL A 29 -16.45 15.13 7.74
N PHE A 30 -16.01 13.88 7.95
CA PHE A 30 -16.29 13.16 9.19
C PHE A 30 -15.63 13.78 10.41
N PRO A 31 -14.35 14.15 10.41
CA PRO A 31 -13.75 14.86 11.54
C PRO A 31 -14.41 16.21 11.83
N ALA A 32 -14.74 16.97 10.77
CA ALA A 32 -15.34 18.29 10.92
C ALA A 32 -16.77 18.26 11.48
N LYS A 33 -17.57 17.26 11.11
CA LYS A 33 -18.97 17.17 11.55
C LYS A 33 -19.19 16.31 12.78
N PHE A 34 -18.43 15.23 12.94
CA PHE A 34 -18.68 14.18 13.93
C PHE A 34 -17.53 14.00 14.91
N GLY A 35 -16.40 14.72 14.75
CA GLY A 35 -15.22 14.57 15.58
C GLY A 35 -14.51 13.20 15.43
N VAL A 36 -14.83 12.43 14.38
CA VAL A 36 -14.36 11.06 14.19
C VAL A 36 -13.31 11.01 13.09
N SER A 37 -12.11 10.52 13.41
CA SER A 37 -11.08 10.25 12.39
C SER A 37 -11.37 8.92 11.69
N LEU A 38 -11.64 8.97 10.38
CA LEU A 38 -11.80 7.75 9.59
C LEU A 38 -10.48 6.95 9.49
N GLU A 39 -9.34 7.60 9.62
CA GLU A 39 -8.02 6.94 9.61
C GLU A 39 -7.90 5.92 10.74
N ASN A 40 -8.40 6.25 11.93
CA ASN A 40 -8.37 5.35 13.07
C ASN A 40 -9.27 4.11 12.89
N PHE A 41 -10.35 4.21 12.09
CA PHE A 41 -11.28 3.11 11.89
C PHE A 41 -10.94 2.26 10.66
N LEU A 42 -10.51 2.89 9.58
CA LEU A 42 -10.39 2.27 8.25
C LEU A 42 -8.94 2.09 7.80
N GLY A 43 -7.97 2.83 8.40
CA GLY A 43 -6.55 2.64 8.17
C GLY A 43 -6.09 1.30 8.75
N LEU A 44 -5.11 0.68 8.12
CA LEU A 44 -4.52 -0.57 8.60
C LEU A 44 -3.65 -0.28 9.83
N HIS A 45 -4.08 -0.74 10.99
CA HIS A 45 -3.29 -0.76 12.21
C HIS A 45 -2.59 -2.10 12.39
N TYR A 46 -1.49 -2.10 13.13
CA TYR A 46 -0.79 -3.33 13.47
C TYR A 46 -1.70 -4.25 14.32
N PHE A 47 -1.71 -5.55 14.05
CA PHE A 47 -2.67 -6.49 14.66
C PHE A 47 -2.59 -6.58 16.20
N LYS A 48 -1.48 -6.13 16.83
CA LYS A 48 -1.34 -6.02 18.29
C LYS A 48 -1.75 -4.65 18.84
N ALA A 49 -2.08 -3.69 17.98
CA ALA A 49 -2.59 -2.39 18.39
C ALA A 49 -4.05 -2.51 18.86
N GLY A 50 -4.47 -1.65 19.80
CA GLY A 50 -5.85 -1.65 20.30
C GLY A 50 -6.89 -1.30 19.25
N ASP A 51 -6.52 -0.52 18.25
CA ASP A 51 -7.41 -0.02 17.19
C ASP A 51 -7.46 -0.97 15.96
N PHE A 52 -6.79 -2.12 16.01
CA PHE A 52 -6.83 -3.08 14.90
C PHE A 52 -8.22 -3.69 14.71
N ASN A 53 -8.65 -3.73 13.46
CA ASN A 53 -9.86 -4.43 13.02
C ASN A 53 -9.56 -5.19 11.71
N PRO A 54 -9.94 -6.47 11.59
CA PRO A 54 -9.67 -7.26 10.37
C PRO A 54 -10.21 -6.65 9.07
N ALA A 55 -11.28 -5.84 9.10
CA ALA A 55 -11.77 -5.12 7.94
C ALA A 55 -10.71 -4.15 7.36
N GLN A 56 -9.78 -3.68 8.20
CA GLN A 56 -8.71 -2.77 7.81
C GLN A 56 -7.76 -3.39 6.77
N LEU A 57 -7.65 -4.74 6.70
CA LEU A 57 -6.92 -5.42 5.63
C LEU A 57 -7.43 -5.09 4.22
N VAL A 58 -8.63 -4.54 4.12
CA VAL A 58 -9.26 -4.12 2.86
C VAL A 58 -9.49 -2.61 2.82
N THR A 59 -10.02 -2.04 3.91
CA THR A 59 -10.49 -0.64 3.91
C THR A 59 -9.35 0.36 3.74
N TYR A 60 -8.15 0.07 4.23
CA TYR A 60 -6.97 0.92 4.11
C TYR A 60 -6.64 1.31 2.66
N MET A 61 -6.95 0.40 1.71
CA MET A 61 -6.68 0.59 0.28
C MET A 61 -7.47 1.76 -0.33
N PHE A 62 -8.51 2.22 0.33
CA PHE A 62 -9.39 3.30 -0.13
C PHE A 62 -9.12 4.63 0.59
N MET A 63 -8.22 4.62 1.59
CA MET A 63 -7.86 5.78 2.36
C MET A 63 -6.67 6.52 1.74
N HIS A 64 -6.65 7.84 1.77
CA HIS A 64 -5.53 8.62 1.25
C HIS A 64 -5.25 9.83 2.16
N SER A 65 -3.97 10.21 2.27
CA SER A 65 -3.56 11.35 3.09
C SER A 65 -4.36 12.61 2.74
N ARG A 66 -4.81 13.32 3.76
CA ARG A 66 -5.46 14.63 3.63
C ARG A 66 -4.45 15.74 3.41
N ASP A 67 -3.21 15.55 3.87
CA ASP A 67 -2.15 16.54 3.83
C ASP A 67 -1.38 16.52 2.50
N SER A 68 -1.60 15.48 1.69
CA SER A 68 -0.91 15.29 0.41
C SER A 68 -1.89 14.98 -0.73
N LEU A 69 -2.25 15.99 -1.51
CA LEU A 69 -2.97 15.82 -2.77
C LEU A 69 -2.22 14.92 -3.75
N ALA A 70 -0.89 14.95 -3.71
CA ALA A 70 -0.05 14.11 -4.54
C ALA A 70 -0.30 12.61 -4.28
N HIS A 71 -0.57 12.23 -3.03
CA HIS A 71 -0.82 10.84 -2.66
C HIS A 71 -2.04 10.27 -3.41
N ILE A 72 -3.21 10.89 -3.33
CA ILE A 72 -4.39 10.42 -4.07
C ILE A 72 -4.22 10.60 -5.58
N PHE A 73 -3.63 11.72 -6.02
CA PHE A 73 -3.45 11.98 -7.45
C PHE A 73 -2.61 10.89 -8.12
N PHE A 74 -1.41 10.59 -7.62
CA PHE A 74 -0.54 9.59 -8.23
C PHE A 74 -1.11 8.17 -8.13
N ASN A 75 -1.81 7.84 -7.04
CA ASN A 75 -2.51 6.57 -6.94
C ASN A 75 -3.60 6.44 -8.02
N MET A 76 -4.49 7.40 -8.12
CA MET A 76 -5.60 7.36 -9.08
C MET A 76 -5.12 7.49 -10.53
N PHE A 77 -4.09 8.29 -10.78
CA PHE A 77 -3.48 8.39 -12.10
C PHE A 77 -2.85 7.06 -12.53
N SER A 78 -2.09 6.41 -11.65
CA SER A 78 -1.50 5.10 -11.92
C SER A 78 -2.56 4.03 -12.13
N LEU A 79 -3.60 4.02 -11.30
CA LEU A 79 -4.73 3.10 -11.44
C LEU A 79 -5.47 3.34 -12.77
N PHE A 80 -5.69 4.60 -13.15
CA PHE A 80 -6.30 4.94 -14.44
C PHE A 80 -5.46 4.44 -15.62
N MET A 81 -4.16 4.71 -15.61
CA MET A 81 -3.26 4.37 -16.72
C MET A 81 -3.07 2.84 -16.83
N PHE A 82 -2.60 2.21 -15.77
CA PHE A 82 -2.20 0.80 -15.80
C PHE A 82 -3.38 -0.14 -15.50
N GLY A 83 -4.25 0.23 -14.58
CA GLY A 83 -5.45 -0.53 -14.25
C GLY A 83 -6.38 -0.65 -15.45
N SER A 84 -6.58 0.43 -16.21
CA SER A 84 -7.42 0.39 -17.42
C SER A 84 -6.88 -0.57 -18.49
N ILE A 85 -5.56 -0.64 -18.66
CA ILE A 85 -4.95 -1.57 -19.61
C ILE A 85 -5.12 -2.99 -19.11
N LEU A 86 -4.78 -3.25 -17.86
CA LEU A 86 -4.87 -4.58 -17.26
C LEU A 86 -6.32 -5.09 -17.19
N GLU A 87 -7.29 -4.25 -16.87
CA GLU A 87 -8.70 -4.66 -16.87
C GLU A 87 -9.17 -5.09 -18.25
N ARG A 88 -8.79 -4.35 -19.32
CA ARG A 88 -9.10 -4.76 -20.69
C ARG A 88 -8.44 -6.07 -21.07
N THR A 89 -7.25 -6.32 -20.56
CA THR A 89 -6.42 -7.48 -20.85
C THR A 89 -6.91 -8.73 -20.13
N LEU A 90 -7.17 -8.62 -18.83
CA LEU A 90 -7.54 -9.73 -17.95
C LEU A 90 -9.05 -9.98 -17.89
N GLY A 91 -9.84 -8.96 -18.25
CA GLY A 91 -11.28 -8.88 -17.97
C GLY A 91 -11.56 -8.39 -16.54
N SER A 92 -12.72 -7.76 -16.36
CA SER A 92 -13.09 -7.06 -15.10
C SER A 92 -13.04 -7.96 -13.86
N ALA A 93 -13.52 -9.20 -13.96
CA ALA A 93 -13.56 -10.11 -12.81
C ALA A 93 -12.16 -10.51 -12.33
N ARG A 94 -11.25 -10.87 -13.26
CA ARG A 94 -9.87 -11.22 -12.90
C ARG A 94 -9.08 -10.01 -12.43
N PHE A 95 -9.30 -8.85 -13.02
CA PHE A 95 -8.65 -7.62 -12.59
C PHE A 95 -9.07 -7.24 -11.17
N LEU A 96 -10.37 -7.29 -10.84
CA LEU A 96 -10.86 -7.03 -9.49
C LEU A 96 -10.29 -8.02 -8.48
N PHE A 97 -10.34 -9.32 -8.80
CA PHE A 97 -9.74 -10.35 -7.95
C PHE A 97 -8.25 -10.06 -7.71
N TYR A 98 -7.50 -9.76 -8.77
CA TYR A 98 -6.08 -9.42 -8.68
C TYR A 98 -5.84 -8.22 -7.77
N TYR A 99 -6.53 -7.10 -8.02
CA TYR A 99 -6.38 -5.86 -7.27
C TYR A 99 -6.63 -6.05 -5.77
N ILE A 100 -7.75 -6.67 -5.41
CA ILE A 100 -8.12 -6.90 -4.02
C ILE A 100 -7.16 -7.91 -3.35
N SER A 101 -6.83 -9.01 -4.03
CA SER A 101 -5.92 -10.02 -3.46
C SER A 101 -4.53 -9.47 -3.23
N VAL A 102 -4.02 -8.65 -4.15
CA VAL A 102 -2.73 -7.98 -4.02
C VAL A 102 -2.76 -6.97 -2.86
N GLY A 103 -3.83 -6.19 -2.74
CA GLY A 103 -3.97 -5.25 -1.63
C GLY A 103 -4.01 -5.95 -0.27
N ILE A 104 -4.81 -7.01 -0.11
CA ILE A 104 -4.84 -7.80 1.13
C ILE A 104 -3.45 -8.40 1.41
N GLY A 105 -2.80 -8.96 0.38
CA GLY A 105 -1.47 -9.54 0.55
C GLY A 105 -0.40 -8.51 0.92
N ALA A 106 -0.50 -7.28 0.40
CA ALA A 106 0.35 -6.16 0.78
C ALA A 106 0.15 -5.76 2.26
N ALA A 107 -1.10 -5.74 2.73
CA ALA A 107 -1.43 -5.52 4.14
C ALA A 107 -0.82 -6.60 5.04
N LEU A 108 -0.98 -7.88 4.68
CA LEU A 108 -0.41 -9.00 5.44
C LEU A 108 1.13 -8.96 5.45
N PHE A 109 1.76 -8.52 4.36
CA PHE A 109 3.21 -8.32 4.31
C PHE A 109 3.66 -7.18 5.23
N GLN A 110 2.87 -6.12 5.32
CA GLN A 110 3.11 -5.02 6.27
C GLN A 110 2.98 -5.49 7.71
N GLU A 111 1.96 -6.29 8.04
CA GLU A 111 1.78 -6.90 9.36
C GLU A 111 3.00 -7.76 9.75
N LEU A 112 3.49 -8.57 8.81
CA LEU A 112 4.72 -9.35 9.01
C LEU A 112 5.92 -8.43 9.28
N THR A 113 6.07 -7.36 8.52
CA THR A 113 7.16 -6.39 8.71
C THR A 113 7.09 -5.77 10.10
N TRP A 114 5.93 -5.26 10.50
CA TRP A 114 5.74 -4.70 11.83
C TRP A 114 5.99 -5.73 12.93
N SER A 115 5.58 -6.99 12.73
CA SER A 115 5.83 -8.04 13.72
C SER A 115 7.31 -8.30 13.98
N LEU A 116 8.17 -8.02 12.98
CA LEU A 116 9.62 -8.20 13.06
C LEU A 116 10.36 -6.95 13.56
N THR A 117 9.75 -5.76 13.45
CA THR A 117 10.46 -4.49 13.68
C THR A 117 9.97 -3.70 14.90
N TRP A 118 8.72 -3.90 15.35
CA TRP A 118 8.07 -3.04 16.35
C TRP A 118 8.84 -2.88 17.66
N GLU A 119 9.46 -3.96 18.19
CA GLU A 119 10.24 -3.88 19.42
C GLU A 119 11.48 -3.02 19.26
N ASN A 120 12.18 -3.18 18.13
CA ASN A 120 13.34 -2.39 17.80
C ASN A 120 12.99 -0.91 17.58
N ASP A 121 11.84 -0.64 16.98
CA ASP A 121 11.35 0.73 16.76
C ASP A 121 10.92 1.37 18.08
N LEU A 122 10.31 0.60 19.00
CA LEU A 122 10.00 1.05 20.36
C LEU A 122 11.29 1.34 21.15
N MET A 123 12.30 0.47 21.08
CA MET A 123 13.59 0.69 21.73
C MET A 123 14.29 1.96 21.22
N LYS A 124 14.28 2.19 19.89
CA LYS A 124 14.79 3.44 19.30
C LYS A 124 14.03 4.67 19.81
N ALA A 125 12.70 4.60 19.85
CA ALA A 125 11.87 5.69 20.34
C ALA A 125 12.16 6.02 21.82
N ILE A 126 12.32 5.00 22.66
CA ILE A 126 12.71 5.15 24.07
C ILE A 126 14.11 5.77 24.18
N ALA A 127 15.10 5.22 23.47
CA ALA A 127 16.46 5.71 23.49
C ALA A 127 16.55 7.21 23.12
N MET A 128 15.80 7.63 22.10
CA MET A 128 15.73 9.03 21.67
C MET A 128 15.01 9.94 22.70
N ASN A 129 13.87 9.49 23.22
CA ASN A 129 13.04 10.32 24.10
C ASN A 129 13.65 10.49 25.50
N TYR A 130 14.29 9.46 26.03
CA TYR A 130 14.87 9.44 27.37
C TYR A 130 16.37 9.68 27.37
N GLN A 131 17.00 9.81 26.19
CA GLN A 131 18.44 10.01 26.01
C GLN A 131 19.28 8.91 26.67
N VAL A 132 18.80 7.67 26.61
CA VAL A 132 19.46 6.48 27.14
C VAL A 132 20.10 5.66 26.02
N ASP A 133 21.03 4.76 26.36
CA ASP A 133 21.62 3.84 25.40
C ASP A 133 20.67 2.69 25.03
N PHE A 134 21.02 1.92 24.00
CA PHE A 134 20.18 0.84 23.49
C PHE A 134 19.99 -0.32 24.48
N PRO A 135 21.01 -0.76 25.26
CA PRO A 135 20.83 -1.71 26.36
C PRO A 135 19.84 -1.25 27.41
N GLU A 136 19.90 0.00 27.85
CA GLU A 136 18.95 0.55 28.82
C GLU A 136 17.52 0.64 28.27
N ALA A 137 17.37 1.12 27.02
CA ALA A 137 16.07 1.11 26.32
C ALA A 137 15.47 -0.31 26.24
N ARG A 138 16.30 -1.32 26.00
CA ARG A 138 15.86 -2.74 25.98
C ARG A 138 15.35 -3.19 27.34
N MET A 139 16.02 -2.82 28.43
CA MET A 139 15.55 -3.13 29.80
C MET A 139 14.21 -2.45 30.07
N MET A 140 14.03 -1.20 29.66
CA MET A 140 12.77 -0.48 29.81
C MET A 140 11.63 -1.17 29.03
N VAL A 141 11.87 -1.61 27.78
CA VAL A 141 10.87 -2.39 27.02
C VAL A 141 10.52 -3.70 27.75
N ALA A 142 11.50 -4.43 28.27
CA ALA A 142 11.25 -5.65 29.02
C ALA A 142 10.43 -5.41 30.30
N GLN A 143 10.65 -4.27 30.99
CA GLN A 143 9.84 -3.88 32.14
C GLN A 143 8.38 -3.55 31.73
N LEU A 144 8.18 -2.84 30.60
CA LEU A 144 6.84 -2.59 30.08
C LEU A 144 6.12 -3.90 29.72
N GLN A 145 6.81 -4.86 29.12
CA GLN A 145 6.23 -6.15 28.78
C GLN A 145 5.89 -7.02 30.00
N ALA A 146 6.47 -6.73 31.17
CA ALA A 146 6.26 -7.50 32.39
C ALA A 146 5.02 -7.08 33.21
N SER A 147 4.33 -5.99 32.85
CA SER A 147 3.16 -5.49 33.59
C SER A 147 1.95 -5.24 32.67
N PRO A 148 0.71 -5.38 33.17
CA PRO A 148 -0.50 -5.05 32.43
C PRO A 148 -0.52 -3.58 31.96
N GLU A 149 -0.13 -2.65 32.83
CA GLU A 149 -0.07 -1.23 32.55
C GLU A 149 0.97 -0.91 31.47
N GLY A 150 2.10 -1.60 31.50
CA GLY A 150 3.14 -1.48 30.47
C GLY A 150 2.68 -2.03 29.12
N MET A 151 1.95 -3.14 29.10
CA MET A 151 1.36 -3.70 27.88
C MET A 151 0.30 -2.76 27.29
N GLU A 152 -0.47 -2.02 28.11
CA GLU A 152 -1.38 -1.00 27.63
C GLU A 152 -0.62 0.17 26.98
N GLN A 153 0.48 0.62 27.59
CA GLN A 153 1.34 1.65 26.99
C GLN A 153 1.95 1.19 25.64
N ILE A 154 2.39 -0.07 25.55
CA ILE A 154 2.85 -0.66 24.29
C ILE A 154 1.72 -0.65 23.27
N SER A 155 0.51 -1.06 23.62
CA SER A 155 -0.64 -1.07 22.73
C SER A 155 -0.97 0.33 22.21
N MET A 156 -0.93 1.34 23.08
CA MET A 156 -1.10 2.76 22.69
C MET A 156 0.02 3.23 21.74
N TYR A 157 1.26 2.81 21.96
CA TYR A 157 2.36 3.10 21.05
C TYR A 157 2.13 2.45 19.69
N LEU A 158 1.68 1.21 19.67
CA LEU A 158 1.43 0.44 18.44
C LEU A 158 0.27 1.01 17.60
N ASN A 159 -0.67 1.75 18.19
CA ASN A 159 -1.71 2.48 17.46
C ASN A 159 -1.15 3.55 16.48
N ARG A 160 0.14 3.92 16.62
CA ARG A 160 0.83 4.80 15.66
C ARG A 160 1.25 4.10 14.38
N PHE A 161 1.25 2.76 14.38
CA PHE A 161 1.57 1.95 13.20
C PHE A 161 0.32 1.88 12.32
N VAL A 162 0.15 2.88 11.47
CA VAL A 162 -0.99 3.01 10.56
C VAL A 162 -0.51 3.12 9.14
N THR A 163 -1.14 2.38 8.25
CA THR A 163 -0.92 2.47 6.80
C THR A 163 -2.23 2.76 6.09
N ILE A 164 -2.18 3.65 5.11
CA ILE A 164 -3.29 4.03 4.24
C ILE A 164 -2.81 4.14 2.79
N GLY A 165 -3.67 3.81 1.83
CA GLY A 165 -3.40 4.03 0.41
C GLY A 165 -3.65 2.82 -0.46
N ALA A 166 -4.02 3.08 -1.72
CA ALA A 166 -4.16 2.08 -2.76
C ALA A 166 -2.81 1.57 -3.31
N SER A 167 -1.70 2.20 -2.90
CA SER A 167 -0.39 2.02 -3.53
C SER A 167 0.12 0.58 -3.48
N GLY A 168 -0.13 -0.17 -2.41
CA GLY A 168 0.23 -1.59 -2.34
C GLY A 168 -0.38 -2.39 -3.49
N ALA A 169 -1.68 -2.23 -3.74
CA ALA A 169 -2.35 -2.86 -4.89
C ALA A 169 -1.84 -2.31 -6.22
N ILE A 170 -1.56 -1.02 -6.31
CA ILE A 170 -1.06 -0.37 -7.52
C ILE A 170 0.35 -0.85 -7.87
N TYR A 171 1.25 -1.06 -6.92
CA TYR A 171 2.56 -1.65 -7.18
C TYR A 171 2.45 -3.06 -7.74
N GLY A 172 1.48 -3.86 -7.30
CA GLY A 172 1.16 -5.12 -7.94
C GLY A 172 0.60 -4.95 -9.35
N VAL A 173 -0.26 -3.95 -9.60
CA VAL A 173 -0.75 -3.60 -10.95
C VAL A 173 0.41 -3.22 -11.86
N LEU A 174 1.36 -2.40 -11.38
CA LEU A 174 2.56 -2.04 -12.13
C LEU A 174 3.43 -3.26 -12.45
N LEU A 175 3.59 -4.17 -11.48
CA LEU A 175 4.32 -5.42 -11.70
C LEU A 175 3.64 -6.28 -12.79
N ALA A 176 2.34 -6.50 -12.68
CA ALA A 176 1.59 -7.26 -13.70
C ALA A 176 1.73 -6.63 -15.08
N PHE A 177 1.64 -5.29 -15.15
CA PHE A 177 1.86 -4.57 -16.40
C PHE A 177 3.26 -4.81 -16.96
N GLY A 178 4.32 -4.69 -16.15
CA GLY A 178 5.69 -4.95 -16.58
C GLY A 178 5.96 -6.40 -16.99
N MET A 179 5.22 -7.36 -16.44
CA MET A 179 5.32 -8.78 -16.81
C MET A 179 4.53 -9.14 -18.08
N ILE A 180 3.37 -8.52 -18.29
CA ILE A 180 2.50 -8.78 -19.45
C ILE A 180 2.97 -7.97 -20.67
N TYR A 181 3.45 -6.74 -20.45
CA TYR A 181 3.93 -5.83 -21.50
C TYR A 181 5.40 -5.41 -21.31
N PRO A 182 6.35 -6.35 -21.24
CA PRO A 182 7.73 -6.10 -20.78
C PRO A 182 8.50 -5.08 -21.63
N ASN A 183 8.18 -4.97 -22.90
CA ASN A 183 8.88 -4.13 -23.86
C ASN A 183 8.14 -2.80 -24.17
N MET A 184 6.97 -2.57 -23.54
CA MET A 184 6.23 -1.33 -23.76
C MET A 184 7.08 -0.13 -23.29
N PRO A 185 7.24 0.90 -24.15
CA PRO A 185 7.97 2.10 -23.77
C PRO A 185 7.15 2.92 -22.76
N MET A 186 7.76 3.22 -21.61
CA MET A 186 7.20 4.03 -20.55
C MET A 186 7.99 5.33 -20.46
N TYR A 187 7.29 6.44 -20.31
CA TYR A 187 7.90 7.74 -20.09
C TYR A 187 7.73 8.13 -18.64
N LEU A 188 8.83 8.37 -17.93
CA LEU A 188 8.77 9.01 -16.62
C LEU A 188 8.42 10.50 -16.84
N MET A 189 7.54 11.02 -16.00
CA MET A 189 7.13 12.41 -16.06
C MET A 189 8.39 13.32 -16.09
N PHE A 190 8.47 14.22 -17.06
CA PHE A 190 9.60 15.15 -17.31
C PHE A 190 10.89 14.52 -17.88
N ILE A 191 10.95 13.20 -18.10
CA ILE A 191 12.10 12.55 -18.72
C ILE A 191 11.68 12.06 -20.11
N PRO A 192 12.15 12.67 -21.21
CA PRO A 192 11.72 12.33 -22.58
C PRO A 192 12.37 11.05 -23.13
N VAL A 193 13.00 10.25 -22.26
CA VAL A 193 13.65 9.00 -22.67
C VAL A 193 12.74 7.83 -22.31
N PRO A 194 12.32 6.99 -23.28
CA PRO A 194 11.48 5.83 -23.02
C PRO A 194 12.28 4.73 -22.31
N ILE A 195 11.74 4.23 -21.21
CA ILE A 195 12.28 3.07 -20.48
C ILE A 195 11.31 1.92 -20.70
N LYS A 196 11.81 0.71 -21.01
CA LYS A 196 10.93 -0.47 -21.13
C LYS A 196 10.29 -0.79 -19.78
N ALA A 197 8.99 -1.12 -19.79
CA ALA A 197 8.18 -1.36 -18.59
C ALA A 197 8.85 -2.31 -17.58
N LYS A 198 9.46 -3.42 -18.05
CA LYS A 198 10.18 -4.35 -17.18
C LYS A 198 11.30 -3.69 -16.37
N TYR A 199 12.09 -2.81 -16.98
CA TYR A 199 13.19 -2.14 -16.28
C TYR A 199 12.69 -1.07 -15.31
N MET A 200 11.62 -0.36 -15.69
CA MET A 200 10.99 0.61 -14.79
C MET A 200 10.46 -0.07 -13.54
N VAL A 201 9.71 -1.16 -13.68
CA VAL A 201 9.13 -1.90 -12.56
C VAL A 201 10.21 -2.52 -11.66
N ILE A 202 11.26 -3.13 -12.25
CA ILE A 202 12.39 -3.64 -11.48
C ILE A 202 13.08 -2.50 -10.71
N GLY A 203 13.35 -1.38 -11.38
CA GLY A 203 13.97 -0.20 -10.74
C GLY A 203 13.15 0.34 -9.58
N MET A 204 11.82 0.43 -9.73
CA MET A 204 10.92 0.83 -8.65
C MET A 204 11.01 -0.14 -7.46
N GLY A 205 10.96 -1.45 -7.70
CA GLY A 205 11.09 -2.45 -6.63
C GLY A 205 12.42 -2.38 -5.90
N VAL A 206 13.53 -2.16 -6.62
CA VAL A 206 14.86 -1.99 -6.02
C VAL A 206 14.92 -0.71 -5.17
N ILE A 207 14.37 0.39 -5.65
CA ILE A 207 14.31 1.66 -4.90
C ILE A 207 13.50 1.47 -3.61
N GLU A 208 12.31 0.87 -3.68
CA GLU A 208 11.47 0.58 -2.51
C GLU A 208 12.22 -0.28 -1.48
N LEU A 209 12.94 -1.31 -1.95
CA LEU A 209 13.74 -2.17 -1.06
C LEU A 209 14.88 -1.40 -0.38
N LEU A 210 15.63 -0.61 -1.14
CA LEU A 210 16.76 0.15 -0.60
C LEU A 210 16.30 1.19 0.43
N ILE A 211 15.23 1.93 0.14
CA ILE A 211 14.68 2.92 1.07
C ILE A 211 14.10 2.22 2.30
N GLY A 212 13.31 1.16 2.13
CA GLY A 212 12.75 0.39 3.25
C GLY A 212 13.83 -0.17 4.19
N LEU A 213 14.94 -0.70 3.65
CA LEU A 213 16.08 -1.21 4.44
C LEU A 213 16.91 -0.10 5.10
N SER A 214 16.99 1.09 4.50
CA SER A 214 17.72 2.22 5.08
C SER A 214 17.04 2.83 6.31
N GLY A 215 15.87 2.34 6.70
CA GLY A 215 15.10 2.85 7.83
C GLY A 215 14.38 4.15 7.51
N GLY A 216 13.94 4.33 6.26
CA GLY A 216 13.21 5.50 5.75
C GLY A 216 11.87 5.79 6.43
N HIS A 217 11.82 5.71 7.75
CA HIS A 217 10.61 6.03 8.54
C HIS A 217 10.28 7.54 8.55
N GLY A 218 11.08 8.36 7.88
CA GLY A 218 10.92 9.82 7.88
C GLY A 218 10.13 10.39 6.72
N ASP A 219 9.87 9.63 5.67
CA ASP A 219 9.16 10.10 4.47
C ASP A 219 7.65 9.79 4.47
N GLY A 220 7.17 9.08 5.49
CA GLY A 220 5.76 8.69 5.63
C GLY A 220 5.28 7.67 4.58
N VAL A 221 6.20 6.99 3.88
CA VAL A 221 5.89 5.99 2.85
C VAL A 221 6.04 4.58 3.40
N ALA A 222 5.06 3.74 3.14
CA ALA A 222 5.06 2.33 3.56
C ALA A 222 5.74 1.44 2.49
N HIS A 223 7.06 1.51 2.38
CA HIS A 223 7.85 0.81 1.35
C HIS A 223 7.61 -0.70 1.31
N PHE A 224 7.46 -1.32 2.48
CA PHE A 224 7.19 -2.76 2.56
C PHE A 224 5.79 -3.16 2.10
N VAL A 225 4.79 -2.27 2.18
CA VAL A 225 3.47 -2.49 1.56
C VAL A 225 3.61 -2.57 0.03
N HIS A 226 4.42 -1.70 -0.57
CA HIS A 226 4.68 -1.70 -2.01
C HIS A 226 5.36 -3.00 -2.45
N LEU A 227 6.42 -3.40 -1.74
CA LEU A 227 7.12 -4.67 -2.00
C LEU A 227 6.21 -5.88 -1.79
N GLY A 228 5.39 -5.88 -0.75
CA GLY A 228 4.38 -6.91 -0.51
C GLY A 228 3.39 -7.02 -1.67
N GLY A 229 2.90 -5.88 -2.16
CA GLY A 229 2.03 -5.83 -3.33
C GLY A 229 2.69 -6.40 -4.58
N MET A 230 3.96 -6.05 -4.84
CA MET A 230 4.73 -6.63 -5.95
C MET A 230 4.91 -8.13 -5.78
N LEU A 231 5.25 -8.61 -4.59
CA LEU A 231 5.49 -10.04 -4.32
C LEU A 231 4.22 -10.88 -4.55
N ILE A 232 3.10 -10.47 -3.96
CA ILE A 232 1.83 -11.18 -4.14
C ILE A 232 1.36 -11.11 -5.58
N GLY A 233 1.50 -9.95 -6.22
CA GLY A 233 1.21 -9.76 -7.63
C GLY A 233 2.02 -10.70 -8.53
N LEU A 234 3.33 -10.85 -8.25
CA LEU A 234 4.22 -11.79 -8.93
C LEU A 234 3.71 -13.23 -8.83
N VAL A 235 3.38 -13.68 -7.61
CA VAL A 235 2.88 -15.04 -7.37
C VAL A 235 1.61 -15.32 -8.18
N ILE A 236 0.64 -14.39 -8.18
CA ILE A 236 -0.61 -14.56 -8.91
C ILE A 236 -0.36 -14.61 -10.43
N ILE A 237 0.44 -13.69 -10.99
CA ILE A 237 0.73 -13.65 -12.43
C ILE A 237 1.49 -14.90 -12.87
N LEU A 238 2.48 -15.36 -12.11
CA LEU A 238 3.20 -16.60 -12.40
C LEU A 238 2.27 -17.83 -12.37
N TYR A 239 1.38 -17.90 -11.37
CA TYR A 239 0.37 -18.95 -11.30
C TYR A 239 -0.56 -18.93 -12.51
N TRP A 240 -1.08 -17.78 -12.91
CA TRP A 240 -1.95 -17.65 -14.07
C TRP A 240 -1.22 -18.00 -15.37
N LYS A 241 0.03 -17.60 -15.52
CA LYS A 241 0.87 -17.99 -16.65
C LYS A 241 1.05 -19.51 -16.73
N LYS A 242 1.36 -20.16 -15.60
CA LYS A 242 1.50 -21.63 -15.54
C LYS A 242 0.20 -22.36 -15.89
N LYS A 243 -0.96 -21.75 -15.63
CA LYS A 243 -2.29 -22.33 -15.94
C LYS A 243 -2.80 -21.99 -17.35
N GLY A 244 -2.01 -21.31 -18.18
CA GLY A 244 -2.44 -20.88 -19.52
C GLY A 244 -3.51 -19.78 -19.52
N LEU A 245 -3.79 -19.17 -18.37
CA LEU A 245 -4.83 -18.12 -18.25
C LEU A 245 -4.41 -16.79 -18.89
N LEU A 246 -3.13 -16.66 -19.24
CA LEU A 246 -2.55 -15.50 -19.91
C LEU A 246 -2.07 -15.82 -21.33
N ASP A 247 -2.40 -16.98 -21.88
CA ASP A 247 -2.00 -17.35 -23.24
C ASP A 247 -2.72 -16.45 -24.25
N GLY A 248 -1.95 -15.87 -25.17
CA GLY A 248 -2.45 -14.88 -26.13
C GLY A 248 -2.62 -13.45 -25.57
N VAL A 249 -2.18 -13.20 -24.32
CA VAL A 249 -2.26 -11.91 -23.66
C VAL A 249 -0.86 -11.29 -23.58
N GLY A 250 -0.69 -10.10 -24.14
CA GLY A 250 0.56 -9.34 -24.10
C GLY A 250 1.58 -9.74 -25.16
N TYR A 251 2.31 -8.75 -25.67
CA TYR A 251 3.47 -8.89 -26.55
C TYR A 251 4.55 -7.87 -26.18
#